data_56aa548575bb91764afb3ed6ed9ad177
#
_entry.id   56aa548575bb91764afb3ed6ed9ad177
#
_cell.length_a   1.000
_cell.length_b   1.000
_cell.length_c   1.000
_cell.angle_alpha   90.00
_cell.angle_beta   90.00
_cell.angle_gamma   90.00
#
_symmetry.space_group_name_H-M   'P 1'
#
loop_
_entity.id
_entity.type
_entity.pdbx_description
1 polymer ?
#
loop_
_entity_poly.entity_id
_entity_poly.type
_entity_poly.pdbx_seq_one_letter_code
_entity_poly.pdbx_strand_id
1 'polypeptide(L)'
;ALGPVQEFIATARRTRDLSAGSRLLSEAAARAAEALAREVGAKNLIFPAPEDEAGLERLAGAGIPNVLLVRVPEGKDPRGLGEQALGAARDYLRERAEEVLGPRRDLLFWREALAQVEDLLEGYYAYLPLEGDYPRARERLMALLAARKNTRDFAPVSWGSPAYKSSLDGARESVLRLPEREADHLRVRLGLRPGEYLAGPDLLKRWWKAGHGFLSTTHMAALPFWEGVRRAGLEAVLK
;
A
#
# COMPACT_ATOMS: atom_id res chain seq x y z
N ALA A 1 -8.96 9.78 -2.30
CA ALA A 1 -7.86 9.65 -1.32
C ALA A 1 -7.88 8.26 -0.72
N LEU A 2 -6.70 7.67 -0.56
CA LEU A 2 -6.49 6.34 0.03
C LEU A 2 -5.78 6.49 1.38
N GLY A 3 -6.13 5.65 2.34
CA GLY A 3 -5.53 5.55 3.67
C GLY A 3 -5.70 4.15 4.27
N PRO A 4 -5.23 3.92 5.51
CA PRO A 4 -4.33 4.76 6.29
C PRO A 4 -2.89 4.68 5.73
N VAL A 5 -2.22 5.82 5.54
CA VAL A 5 -0.86 5.83 4.95
C VAL A 5 0.19 5.66 6.04
N GLN A 6 0.25 6.61 6.97
CA GLN A 6 1.31 6.65 7.98
C GLN A 6 1.25 5.45 8.92
N GLU A 7 0.07 5.10 9.40
CA GLU A 7 -0.13 3.98 10.29
C GLU A 7 0.33 2.67 9.65
N PHE A 8 -0.10 2.39 8.40
CA PHE A 8 0.28 1.17 7.70
C PHE A 8 1.78 1.10 7.40
N ILE A 9 2.39 2.22 6.96
CA ILE A 9 3.82 2.27 6.65
C ILE A 9 4.65 2.11 7.93
N ALA A 10 4.32 2.87 8.99
CA ALA A 10 5.06 2.90 10.24
C ALA A 10 5.01 1.57 11.02
N THR A 11 3.95 0.77 10.82
CA THR A 11 3.80 -0.56 11.41
C THR A 11 4.79 -1.54 10.78
N ALA A 12 6.08 -1.35 11.04
CA ALA A 12 7.18 -2.12 10.47
C ALA A 12 8.38 -2.16 11.41
N ARG A 13 9.01 -3.33 11.55
CA ARG A 13 10.28 -3.49 12.28
C ARG A 13 11.51 -3.53 11.37
N ARG A 14 11.31 -3.67 10.07
CA ARG A 14 12.38 -3.72 9.07
C ARG A 14 12.14 -2.62 8.06
N THR A 15 13.19 -1.92 7.67
CA THR A 15 13.12 -0.87 6.64
C THR A 15 12.56 -1.41 5.32
N ARG A 16 12.81 -2.68 5.01
CA ARG A 16 12.21 -3.35 3.85
C ARG A 16 10.70 -3.45 3.94
N ASP A 17 10.14 -3.77 5.12
CA ASP A 17 8.69 -3.86 5.33
C ASP A 17 8.04 -2.48 5.23
N LEU A 18 8.74 -1.44 5.72
CA LEU A 18 8.32 -0.04 5.56
C LEU A 18 8.26 0.37 4.07
N SER A 19 9.33 0.07 3.32
CA SER A 19 9.36 0.32 1.88
C SER A 19 8.28 -0.46 1.13
N ALA A 20 8.05 -1.73 1.49
CA ALA A 20 6.98 -2.55 0.92
C ALA A 20 5.60 -1.94 1.18
N GLY A 21 5.34 -1.47 2.40
CA GLY A 21 4.08 -0.80 2.74
C GLY A 21 3.83 0.46 1.91
N SER A 22 4.85 1.32 1.77
CA SER A 22 4.76 2.52 0.93
C SER A 22 4.47 2.17 -0.52
N ARG A 23 5.16 1.17 -1.06
CA ARG A 23 5.00 0.76 -2.44
C ARG A 23 3.64 0.11 -2.71
N LEU A 24 3.12 -0.73 -1.79
CA LEU A 24 1.77 -1.31 -1.90
C LEU A 24 0.71 -0.23 -2.03
N LEU A 25 0.77 0.82 -1.21
CA LEU A 25 -0.19 1.94 -1.29
C LEU A 25 -0.02 2.75 -2.55
N SER A 26 1.21 2.96 -3.01
CA SER A 26 1.48 3.69 -4.26
C SER A 26 0.96 2.91 -5.48
N GLU A 27 1.16 1.59 -5.54
CA GLU A 27 0.64 0.75 -6.62
C GLU A 27 -0.89 0.64 -6.57
N ALA A 28 -1.51 0.59 -5.38
CA ALA A 28 -2.96 0.69 -5.24
C ALA A 28 -3.50 2.03 -5.76
N ALA A 29 -2.80 3.13 -5.45
CA ALA A 29 -3.15 4.46 -5.99
C ALA A 29 -2.97 4.52 -7.51
N ALA A 30 -1.97 3.85 -8.07
CA ALA A 30 -1.78 3.74 -9.51
C ALA A 30 -2.97 3.03 -10.19
N ARG A 31 -3.46 1.93 -9.61
CA ARG A 31 -4.66 1.25 -10.12
C ARG A 31 -5.91 2.12 -10.10
N ALA A 32 -6.08 2.90 -9.04
CA ALA A 32 -7.16 3.89 -8.96
C ALA A 32 -7.03 4.97 -10.04
N ALA A 33 -5.82 5.49 -10.26
CA ALA A 33 -5.55 6.49 -11.29
C ALA A 33 -5.77 5.95 -12.72
N GLU A 34 -5.32 4.72 -12.99
CA GLU A 34 -5.55 4.02 -14.25
C GLU A 34 -7.06 3.79 -14.51
N ALA A 35 -7.83 3.39 -13.50
CA ALA A 35 -9.27 3.22 -13.61
C ALA A 35 -9.96 4.55 -13.97
N LEU A 36 -9.58 5.64 -13.32
CA LEU A 36 -10.07 6.98 -13.66
C LEU A 36 -9.66 7.40 -15.08
N ALA A 37 -8.41 7.19 -15.47
CA ALA A 37 -7.91 7.56 -16.79
C ALA A 37 -8.63 6.85 -17.93
N ARG A 38 -8.98 5.57 -17.76
CA ARG A 38 -9.77 4.81 -18.76
C ARG A 38 -11.14 5.43 -19.01
N GLU A 39 -11.76 5.99 -17.97
CA GLU A 39 -13.11 6.55 -18.05
C GLU A 39 -13.14 8.00 -18.55
N VAL A 40 -12.17 8.81 -18.15
CA VAL A 40 -12.18 10.24 -18.42
C VAL A 40 -11.02 10.72 -19.31
N GLY A 41 -10.05 9.84 -19.59
CA GLY A 41 -8.80 10.17 -20.29
C GLY A 41 -7.74 10.72 -19.33
N ALA A 42 -6.46 10.31 -19.52
CA ALA A 42 -5.33 10.66 -18.67
C ALA A 42 -5.15 12.18 -18.48
N LYS A 43 -5.39 12.97 -19.52
CA LYS A 43 -5.32 14.44 -19.49
C LYS A 43 -6.30 15.12 -18.53
N ASN A 44 -7.33 14.41 -18.09
CA ASN A 44 -8.27 14.92 -17.08
C ASN A 44 -7.82 14.64 -15.63
N LEU A 45 -6.74 13.87 -15.44
CA LEU A 45 -6.08 13.79 -14.13
C LEU A 45 -5.33 15.10 -13.89
N ILE A 46 -5.73 15.84 -12.86
CA ILE A 46 -5.08 17.09 -12.46
C ILE A 46 -3.90 16.78 -11.51
N PHE A 47 -4.05 15.71 -10.70
CA PHE A 47 -2.98 15.26 -9.83
C PHE A 47 -3.11 13.72 -9.57
N PRO A 48 -2.05 12.95 -9.87
CA PRO A 48 -0.87 13.38 -10.62
C PRO A 48 -1.26 13.91 -12.01
N ALA A 49 -0.41 14.69 -12.65
CA ALA A 49 -0.68 15.33 -13.94
C ALA A 49 0.09 14.61 -15.08
N PRO A 50 -0.38 13.47 -15.58
CA PRO A 50 0.24 12.84 -16.73
C PRO A 50 -0.09 13.62 -18.01
N GLU A 51 0.83 13.64 -18.96
CA GLU A 51 0.59 14.24 -20.28
C GLU A 51 -0.36 13.36 -21.13
N ASP A 52 -0.19 12.04 -21.01
CA ASP A 52 -0.91 10.99 -21.72
C ASP A 52 -0.91 9.68 -20.91
N GLU A 53 -1.43 8.60 -21.49
CA GLU A 53 -1.45 7.27 -20.89
C GLU A 53 -0.03 6.74 -20.61
N ALA A 54 0.92 6.94 -21.51
CA ALA A 54 2.31 6.53 -21.30
C ALA A 54 2.98 7.36 -20.15
N GLY A 55 2.59 8.63 -20.03
CA GLY A 55 2.95 9.47 -18.89
C GLY A 55 2.42 8.92 -17.57
N LEU A 56 1.19 8.42 -17.55
CA LEU A 56 0.61 7.80 -16.36
C LEU A 56 1.34 6.51 -15.98
N GLU A 57 1.70 5.65 -16.93
CA GLU A 57 2.51 4.45 -16.68
C GLU A 57 3.88 4.77 -16.08
N ARG A 58 4.56 5.80 -16.60
CA ARG A 58 5.83 6.27 -16.02
C ARG A 58 5.67 6.77 -14.58
N LEU A 59 4.61 7.53 -14.30
CA LEU A 59 4.29 7.99 -12.95
C LEU A 59 3.95 6.84 -12.02
N ALA A 60 3.21 5.83 -12.49
CA ALA A 60 2.91 4.62 -11.73
C ALA A 60 4.20 3.88 -11.33
N GLY A 61 5.19 3.77 -12.22
CA GLY A 61 6.48 3.19 -11.93
C GLY A 61 7.33 4.01 -10.93
N ALA A 62 7.22 5.33 -10.95
CA ALA A 62 7.93 6.24 -10.04
C ALA A 62 7.26 6.36 -8.66
N GLY A 63 5.97 6.11 -8.58
CA GLY A 63 5.15 6.20 -7.38
C GLY A 63 4.07 7.29 -7.48
N ILE A 64 2.83 6.87 -7.28
CA ILE A 64 1.66 7.76 -7.28
C ILE A 64 1.27 8.10 -5.83
N PRO A 65 0.96 9.38 -5.55
CA PRO A 65 0.51 9.78 -4.22
C PRO A 65 -0.89 9.23 -3.89
N ASN A 66 -1.19 9.15 -2.63
CA ASN A 66 -2.45 8.62 -2.11
C ASN A 66 -3.67 9.53 -2.29
N VAL A 67 -3.49 10.71 -2.86
CA VAL A 67 -4.57 11.64 -3.22
C VAL A 67 -4.54 11.84 -4.72
N LEU A 68 -5.68 11.61 -5.37
CA LEU A 68 -5.89 11.85 -6.80
C LEU A 68 -6.88 12.99 -6.97
N LEU A 69 -6.63 13.88 -7.91
CA LEU A 69 -7.54 14.95 -8.29
C LEU A 69 -7.85 14.83 -9.78
N VAL A 70 -9.13 14.78 -10.12
CA VAL A 70 -9.57 14.56 -11.50
C VAL A 70 -10.65 15.57 -11.88
N ARG A 71 -10.61 16.05 -13.13
CA ARG A 71 -11.70 16.78 -13.75
C ARG A 71 -12.66 15.77 -14.39
N VAL A 72 -13.89 15.74 -13.93
CA VAL A 72 -14.92 14.87 -14.49
C VAL A 72 -15.60 15.60 -15.65
N PRO A 73 -15.55 15.06 -16.89
CA PRO A 73 -16.27 15.63 -18.01
C PRO A 73 -17.80 15.62 -17.81
N GLU A 74 -18.48 16.54 -18.47
CA GLU A 74 -19.93 16.58 -18.48
C GLU A 74 -20.54 15.24 -18.95
N GLY A 75 -21.62 14.82 -18.33
CA GLY A 75 -22.29 13.55 -18.62
C GLY A 75 -21.69 12.30 -17.94
N LYS A 76 -20.55 12.41 -17.28
CA LYS A 76 -19.98 11.31 -16.47
C LYS A 76 -20.46 11.40 -15.01
N ASP A 77 -20.73 10.25 -14.39
CA ASP A 77 -21.11 10.18 -12.98
C ASP A 77 -19.88 10.22 -12.07
N PRO A 78 -19.66 11.30 -11.29
CA PRO A 78 -18.50 11.41 -10.40
C PRO A 78 -18.54 10.42 -9.23
N ARG A 79 -19.74 9.99 -8.81
CA ARG A 79 -19.89 8.98 -7.76
C ARG A 79 -19.41 7.62 -8.24
N GLY A 80 -19.92 7.16 -9.39
CA GLY A 80 -19.51 5.90 -9.98
C GLY A 80 -18.01 5.85 -10.29
N LEU A 81 -17.42 6.95 -10.75
CA LEU A 81 -15.97 7.06 -10.94
C LEU A 81 -15.19 6.91 -9.62
N GLY A 82 -15.67 7.51 -8.52
CA GLY A 82 -15.08 7.36 -7.19
C GLY A 82 -15.14 5.91 -6.70
N GLU A 83 -16.28 5.25 -6.87
CA GLU A 83 -16.48 3.85 -6.48
C GLU A 83 -15.60 2.91 -7.29
N GLN A 84 -15.49 3.09 -8.61
CA GLN A 84 -14.61 2.31 -9.48
C GLN A 84 -13.13 2.47 -9.12
N ALA A 85 -12.69 3.69 -8.86
CA ALA A 85 -11.31 3.95 -8.47
C ALA A 85 -10.95 3.27 -7.14
N LEU A 86 -11.84 3.31 -6.15
CA LEU A 86 -11.65 2.62 -4.88
C LEU A 86 -11.71 1.10 -5.04
N GLY A 87 -12.61 0.59 -5.88
CA GLY A 87 -12.68 -0.82 -6.24
C GLY A 87 -11.36 -1.32 -6.80
N ALA A 88 -10.81 -0.64 -7.82
CA ALA A 88 -9.55 -1.01 -8.45
C ALA A 88 -8.35 -1.05 -7.46
N ALA A 89 -8.32 -0.12 -6.52
CA ALA A 89 -7.29 -0.10 -5.48
C ALA A 89 -7.43 -1.28 -4.49
N ARG A 90 -8.66 -1.64 -4.10
CA ARG A 90 -8.95 -2.79 -3.22
C ARG A 90 -8.65 -4.12 -3.90
N ASP A 91 -9.08 -4.26 -5.15
CA ASP A 91 -8.84 -5.46 -5.96
C ASP A 91 -7.33 -5.72 -6.10
N TYR A 92 -6.55 -4.68 -6.36
CA TYR A 92 -5.09 -4.79 -6.40
C TYR A 92 -4.51 -5.34 -5.09
N LEU A 93 -4.91 -4.81 -3.92
CA LEU A 93 -4.39 -5.28 -2.64
C LEU A 93 -4.81 -6.71 -2.35
N ARG A 94 -6.03 -7.09 -2.70
CA ARG A 94 -6.53 -8.46 -2.58
C ARG A 94 -5.75 -9.42 -3.46
N GLU A 95 -5.59 -9.12 -4.74
CA GLU A 95 -4.80 -9.92 -5.68
C GLU A 95 -3.37 -10.09 -5.18
N ARG A 96 -2.77 -9.01 -4.70
CA ARG A 96 -1.42 -9.05 -4.13
C ARG A 96 -1.34 -9.90 -2.86
N ALA A 97 -2.35 -9.86 -2.00
CA ALA A 97 -2.43 -10.72 -0.83
C ALA A 97 -2.55 -12.20 -1.23
N GLU A 98 -3.40 -12.52 -2.18
CA GLU A 98 -3.56 -13.89 -2.68
C GLU A 98 -2.25 -14.44 -3.29
N GLU A 99 -1.54 -13.61 -4.06
CA GLU A 99 -0.24 -13.98 -4.65
C GLU A 99 0.83 -14.23 -3.57
N VAL A 100 0.94 -13.33 -2.60
CA VAL A 100 2.05 -13.33 -1.62
C VAL A 100 1.80 -14.30 -0.47
N LEU A 101 0.57 -14.34 0.04
CA LEU A 101 0.20 -15.17 1.19
C LEU A 101 -0.24 -16.58 0.77
N GLY A 102 -0.84 -16.72 -0.42
CA GLY A 102 -1.39 -17.97 -0.94
C GLY A 102 -0.46 -19.18 -0.87
N PRO A 103 0.82 -19.09 -1.23
CA PRO A 103 1.79 -20.18 -1.11
C PRO A 103 1.99 -20.72 0.31
N ARG A 104 1.49 -20.00 1.33
CA ARG A 104 1.61 -20.33 2.76
C ARG A 104 0.25 -20.42 3.47
N ARG A 105 -0.84 -20.55 2.69
CA ARG A 105 -2.21 -20.53 3.21
C ARG A 105 -2.46 -21.53 4.33
N ASP A 106 -1.82 -22.69 4.29
CA ASP A 106 -1.98 -23.76 5.28
C ASP A 106 -1.40 -23.40 6.66
N LEU A 107 -0.50 -22.40 6.70
CA LEU A 107 0.10 -21.86 7.92
C LEU A 107 -0.63 -20.60 8.42
N LEU A 108 -1.75 -20.25 7.80
CA LEU A 108 -2.53 -19.05 8.10
C LEU A 108 -3.98 -19.39 8.43
N PHE A 109 -4.59 -18.57 9.28
CA PHE A 109 -6.03 -18.38 9.28
C PHE A 109 -6.39 -17.58 8.02
N TRP A 110 -6.56 -18.29 6.92
CA TRP A 110 -6.58 -17.74 5.57
C TRP A 110 -7.68 -16.69 5.34
N ARG A 111 -8.91 -17.00 5.80
CA ARG A 111 -10.06 -16.09 5.64
C ARG A 111 -9.83 -14.79 6.38
N GLU A 112 -9.32 -14.88 7.59
CA GLU A 112 -9.01 -13.76 8.46
C GLU A 112 -7.87 -12.93 7.88
N ALA A 113 -6.85 -13.56 7.31
CA ALA A 113 -5.73 -12.86 6.67
C ALA A 113 -6.20 -12.01 5.49
N LEU A 114 -7.05 -12.56 4.61
CA LEU A 114 -7.63 -11.81 3.49
C LEU A 114 -8.57 -10.71 3.98
N ALA A 115 -9.47 -11.01 4.91
CA ALA A 115 -10.39 -10.01 5.46
C ALA A 115 -9.66 -8.83 6.09
N GLN A 116 -8.54 -9.07 6.77
CA GLN A 116 -7.71 -7.98 7.32
C GLN A 116 -7.03 -7.13 6.24
N VAL A 117 -6.66 -7.72 5.11
CA VAL A 117 -6.09 -6.95 3.98
C VAL A 117 -7.18 -6.17 3.26
N GLU A 118 -8.37 -6.73 3.08
CA GLU A 118 -9.52 -6.05 2.47
C GLU A 118 -9.98 -4.86 3.32
N ASP A 119 -9.99 -5.01 4.64
CA ASP A 119 -10.34 -3.95 5.62
C ASP A 119 -9.24 -2.89 5.78
N LEU A 120 -8.02 -3.16 5.32
CA LEU A 120 -6.90 -2.24 5.47
C LEU A 120 -7.14 -0.90 4.77
N LEU A 121 -7.68 -0.95 3.53
CA LEU A 121 -7.73 0.23 2.68
C LEU A 121 -8.97 1.08 2.96
N GLU A 122 -8.76 2.18 3.66
CA GLU A 122 -9.73 3.26 3.76
C GLU A 122 -9.70 4.11 2.48
N GLY A 123 -10.83 4.21 1.81
CA GLY A 123 -10.96 5.02 0.61
C GLY A 123 -12.04 6.06 0.74
N TYR A 124 -11.72 7.30 0.40
CA TYR A 124 -12.65 8.43 0.47
C TYR A 124 -12.62 9.21 -0.83
N TYR A 125 -13.79 9.65 -1.28
CA TYR A 125 -13.90 10.58 -2.39
C TYR A 125 -14.91 11.68 -2.08
N ALA A 126 -14.73 12.81 -2.73
CA ALA A 126 -15.62 13.95 -2.73
C ALA A 126 -15.65 14.56 -4.11
N TYR A 127 -16.74 15.18 -4.49
CA TYR A 127 -16.88 15.89 -5.75
C TYR A 127 -17.76 17.13 -5.57
N LEU A 128 -17.55 18.11 -6.45
CA LEU A 128 -18.36 19.31 -6.54
C LEU A 128 -18.32 19.86 -7.97
N PRO A 129 -19.32 20.61 -8.39
CA PRO A 129 -19.28 21.33 -9.66
C PRO A 129 -18.09 22.28 -9.73
N LEU A 130 -17.42 22.36 -10.89
CA LEU A 130 -16.37 23.33 -11.14
C LEU A 130 -17.02 24.62 -11.67
N GLU A 131 -17.41 25.49 -10.74
CA GLU A 131 -18.01 26.79 -11.04
C GLU A 131 -17.06 27.90 -10.61
N GLY A 132 -16.86 28.89 -11.48
CA GLY A 132 -16.07 30.07 -11.20
C GLY A 132 -14.55 29.82 -11.12
N ASP A 133 -13.92 30.32 -10.05
CA ASP A 133 -12.47 30.28 -9.87
C ASP A 133 -11.97 28.92 -9.39
N TYR A 134 -11.05 28.30 -10.14
CA TYR A 134 -10.47 26.99 -9.83
C TYR A 134 -9.79 26.92 -8.44
N PRO A 135 -8.96 27.88 -8.00
CA PRO A 135 -8.38 27.86 -6.66
C PRO A 135 -9.41 27.71 -5.55
N ARG A 136 -10.50 28.46 -5.61
CA ARG A 136 -11.59 28.37 -4.62
C ARG A 136 -12.35 27.06 -4.71
N ALA A 137 -12.62 26.57 -5.91
CA ALA A 137 -13.27 25.28 -6.10
C ALA A 137 -12.41 24.15 -5.51
N ARG A 138 -11.09 24.18 -5.75
CA ARG A 138 -10.14 23.22 -5.19
C ARG A 138 -10.10 23.27 -3.66
N GLU A 139 -10.04 24.46 -3.08
CA GLU A 139 -10.06 24.64 -1.61
C GLU A 139 -11.31 24.02 -0.99
N ARG A 140 -12.50 24.33 -1.54
CA ARG A 140 -13.78 23.75 -1.08
C ARG A 140 -13.79 22.24 -1.23
N LEU A 141 -13.30 21.69 -2.34
CA LEU A 141 -13.22 20.26 -2.55
C LEU A 141 -12.32 19.58 -1.53
N MET A 142 -11.16 20.16 -1.23
CA MET A 142 -10.25 19.60 -0.22
C MET A 142 -10.82 19.67 1.19
N ALA A 143 -11.56 20.74 1.53
CA ALA A 143 -12.29 20.84 2.79
C ALA A 143 -13.40 19.76 2.89
N LEU A 144 -14.15 19.55 1.82
CA LEU A 144 -15.19 18.51 1.75
C LEU A 144 -14.58 17.10 1.90
N LEU A 145 -13.46 16.82 1.24
CA LEU A 145 -12.75 15.56 1.38
C LEU A 145 -12.24 15.36 2.82
N ALA A 146 -11.72 16.40 3.45
CA ALA A 146 -11.29 16.35 4.85
C ALA A 146 -12.48 16.05 5.79
N ALA A 147 -13.62 16.72 5.59
CA ALA A 147 -14.85 16.45 6.34
C ALA A 147 -15.32 14.98 6.15
N ARG A 148 -15.30 14.46 4.92
CA ARG A 148 -15.66 13.05 4.63
C ARG A 148 -14.71 12.07 5.35
N LYS A 149 -13.43 12.35 5.41
CA LYS A 149 -12.45 11.54 6.15
C LYS A 149 -12.73 11.48 7.66
N ASN A 150 -13.28 12.54 8.22
CA ASN A 150 -13.64 12.59 9.64
C ASN A 150 -14.93 11.81 9.97
N THR A 151 -15.75 11.48 8.97
CA THR A 151 -16.93 10.61 9.10
C THR A 151 -16.57 9.18 8.72
N ARG A 152 -15.68 8.55 9.47
CA ARG A 152 -15.22 7.17 9.19
C ARG A 152 -16.37 6.18 9.33
N ASP A 153 -16.37 5.21 8.42
CA ASP A 153 -17.19 4.01 8.58
C ASP A 153 -16.42 3.07 9.52
N PHE A 154 -16.99 2.82 10.71
CA PHE A 154 -16.37 1.95 11.69
C PHE A 154 -16.77 0.50 11.41
N ALA A 155 -15.85 -0.31 10.93
CA ALA A 155 -15.97 -1.75 10.95
C ALA A 155 -15.09 -2.32 12.08
N PRO A 156 -15.53 -3.36 12.81
CA PRO A 156 -14.71 -4.02 13.80
C PRO A 156 -13.49 -4.64 13.10
N VAL A 157 -12.29 -4.25 13.50
CA VAL A 157 -11.04 -4.88 13.02
C VAL A 157 -10.64 -6.10 13.84
N SER A 158 -11.40 -6.40 14.90
CA SER A 158 -11.20 -7.53 15.81
C SER A 158 -12.39 -8.48 15.70
N TRP A 159 -12.10 -9.77 15.57
CA TRP A 159 -13.15 -10.81 15.58
C TRP A 159 -13.52 -11.30 16.99
N GLY A 160 -13.02 -10.66 18.05
CA GLY A 160 -13.24 -11.09 19.43
C GLY A 160 -12.57 -12.43 19.76
N SER A 161 -11.64 -12.87 18.93
CA SER A 161 -10.88 -14.11 19.14
C SER A 161 -9.91 -13.94 20.32
N PRO A 162 -9.67 -14.99 21.14
CA PRO A 162 -8.61 -15.01 22.14
C PRO A 162 -7.20 -15.08 21.51
N ALA A 163 -7.07 -14.97 20.19
CA ALA A 163 -5.81 -15.01 19.49
C ALA A 163 -4.88 -13.86 19.91
N TYR A 164 -3.58 -14.12 19.85
CA TYR A 164 -2.58 -13.09 20.10
C TYR A 164 -2.72 -11.95 19.11
N LYS A 165 -2.55 -10.73 19.62
CA LYS A 165 -2.50 -9.53 18.76
C LYS A 165 -1.18 -9.46 17.98
N SER A 166 -1.20 -8.78 16.83
CA SER A 166 0.03 -8.49 16.09
C SER A 166 1.06 -7.78 16.97
N SER A 167 2.29 -8.27 16.90
CA SER A 167 3.43 -7.66 17.62
C SER A 167 3.84 -6.30 17.05
N LEU A 168 3.25 -5.87 15.93
CA LEU A 168 3.56 -4.62 15.26
C LEU A 168 2.53 -3.53 15.55
N ASP A 169 1.24 -3.80 15.35
CA ASP A 169 0.19 -2.80 15.52
C ASP A 169 -0.60 -2.94 16.84
N GLY A 170 -0.54 -4.12 17.46
CA GLY A 170 -1.29 -4.40 18.68
C GLY A 170 -2.82 -4.38 18.53
N ALA A 171 -3.33 -4.08 17.36
CA ALA A 171 -4.75 -3.90 17.06
C ALA A 171 -5.37 -5.16 16.46
N ARG A 172 -4.82 -5.65 15.35
CA ARG A 172 -5.32 -6.83 14.64
C ARG A 172 -4.84 -8.12 15.27
N GLU A 173 -5.66 -9.15 15.21
CA GLU A 173 -5.25 -10.50 15.60
C GLU A 173 -4.19 -11.04 14.64
N SER A 174 -3.26 -11.83 15.20
CA SER A 174 -2.33 -12.62 14.40
C SER A 174 -3.07 -13.67 13.60
N VAL A 175 -2.69 -13.79 12.34
CA VAL A 175 -3.25 -14.80 11.43
C VAL A 175 -2.35 -16.03 11.27
N LEU A 176 -1.28 -16.14 12.06
CA LEU A 176 -0.38 -17.29 12.02
C LEU A 176 -1.01 -18.50 12.69
N ARG A 177 -1.11 -19.61 11.96
CA ARG A 177 -1.56 -20.92 12.41
C ARG A 177 -0.38 -21.88 12.46
N LEU A 178 0.38 -21.83 13.56
CA LEU A 178 1.59 -22.62 13.73
C LEU A 178 1.41 -23.67 14.83
N PRO A 179 1.93 -24.91 14.65
CA PRO A 179 1.96 -25.92 15.69
C PRO A 179 2.79 -25.45 16.88
N GLU A 180 2.27 -25.60 18.11
CA GLU A 180 2.92 -25.08 19.32
C GLU A 180 4.37 -25.54 19.49
N ARG A 181 4.64 -26.85 19.29
CA ARG A 181 5.96 -27.45 19.51
C ARG A 181 7.05 -26.96 18.55
N GLU A 182 6.67 -26.50 17.36
CA GLU A 182 7.59 -26.10 16.29
C GLU A 182 7.43 -24.62 15.90
N ALA A 183 6.62 -23.89 16.65
CA ALA A 183 6.18 -22.56 16.27
C ALA A 183 7.36 -21.61 15.99
N ASP A 184 8.38 -21.60 16.84
CA ASP A 184 9.52 -20.67 16.67
C ASP A 184 10.45 -21.12 15.54
N HIS A 185 10.66 -22.40 15.35
CA HIS A 185 11.44 -22.91 14.21
C HIS A 185 10.76 -22.56 12.88
N LEU A 186 9.43 -22.73 12.79
CA LEU A 186 8.65 -22.34 11.62
C LEU A 186 8.65 -20.83 11.42
N ARG A 187 8.55 -20.03 12.49
CA ARG A 187 8.66 -18.56 12.38
C ARG A 187 9.98 -18.16 11.74
N VAL A 188 11.09 -18.70 12.20
CA VAL A 188 12.42 -18.40 11.62
C VAL A 188 12.49 -18.78 10.14
N ARG A 189 11.98 -19.97 9.76
CA ARG A 189 11.91 -20.39 8.34
C ARG A 189 11.03 -19.47 7.49
N LEU A 190 10.00 -18.88 8.07
CA LEU A 190 9.12 -17.91 7.43
C LEU A 190 9.70 -16.47 7.44
N GLY A 191 10.91 -16.28 7.94
CA GLY A 191 11.55 -14.98 8.06
C GLY A 191 10.98 -14.11 9.19
N LEU A 192 10.35 -14.73 10.19
CA LEU A 192 9.84 -14.09 11.39
C LEU A 192 10.83 -14.30 12.57
N ARG A 193 10.67 -13.52 13.62
CA ARG A 193 11.43 -13.73 14.87
C ARG A 193 10.72 -14.76 15.75
N PRO A 194 11.42 -15.45 16.64
CA PRO A 194 10.80 -16.23 17.71
C PRO A 194 9.81 -15.37 18.49
N GLY A 195 8.64 -15.91 18.80
CA GLY A 195 7.57 -15.18 19.50
C GLY A 195 6.90 -14.03 18.72
N GLU A 196 7.22 -13.82 17.44
CA GLU A 196 6.58 -12.78 16.62
C GLU A 196 5.21 -13.24 16.11
N TYR A 197 4.19 -12.44 16.39
CA TYR A 197 2.81 -12.62 15.93
C TYR A 197 2.50 -11.52 14.94
N LEU A 198 1.96 -11.85 13.74
CA LEU A 198 1.72 -10.89 12.68
C LEU A 198 0.31 -11.02 12.10
N ALA A 199 -0.29 -9.89 11.82
CA ALA A 199 -1.56 -9.77 11.09
C ALA A 199 -1.37 -9.95 9.58
N GLY A 200 -2.44 -10.10 8.83
CA GLY A 200 -2.42 -10.26 7.37
C GLY A 200 -1.66 -9.14 6.64
N PRO A 201 -1.97 -7.85 6.89
CA PRO A 201 -1.23 -6.74 6.29
C PRO A 201 0.27 -6.72 6.62
N ASP A 202 0.65 -7.17 7.82
CA ASP A 202 2.06 -7.24 8.23
C ASP A 202 2.81 -8.34 7.49
N LEU A 203 2.17 -9.50 7.34
CA LEU A 203 2.71 -10.61 6.56
C LEU A 203 2.81 -10.26 5.09
N LEU A 204 1.83 -9.54 4.54
CA LEU A 204 1.87 -9.05 3.17
C LEU A 204 3.12 -8.18 2.95
N LYS A 205 3.39 -7.19 3.80
CA LYS A 205 4.61 -6.37 3.74
C LYS A 205 5.88 -7.21 3.88
N ARG A 206 5.89 -8.16 4.84
CA ARG A 206 7.04 -9.00 5.17
C ARG A 206 7.44 -9.95 4.05
N TRP A 207 6.48 -10.55 3.37
CA TRP A 207 6.71 -11.59 2.37
C TRP A 207 6.69 -11.09 0.93
N TRP A 208 6.16 -9.91 0.69
CA TRP A 208 6.18 -9.33 -0.63
C TRP A 208 7.59 -8.90 -1.03
N LYS A 209 8.07 -9.50 -2.11
CA LYS A 209 9.34 -9.13 -2.74
C LYS A 209 9.05 -8.09 -3.81
N ALA A 210 9.12 -6.83 -3.46
CA ALA A 210 8.81 -5.68 -4.33
C ALA A 210 9.83 -5.47 -5.48
N GLY A 211 10.24 -6.52 -6.17
CA GLY A 211 10.97 -6.50 -7.45
C GLY A 211 12.36 -5.86 -7.52
N HIS A 212 12.70 -4.95 -6.62
CA HIS A 212 14.01 -4.28 -6.56
C HIS A 212 14.69 -4.59 -5.23
N GLY A 213 15.99 -4.95 -5.31
CA GLY A 213 16.80 -5.16 -4.13
C GLY A 213 16.73 -3.95 -3.21
N PHE A 214 16.08 -4.12 -2.05
CA PHE A 214 16.08 -3.08 -1.03
C PHE A 214 17.49 -3.00 -0.44
N LEU A 215 18.15 -1.88 -0.64
CA LEU A 215 19.42 -1.60 -0.01
C LEU A 215 19.17 -1.16 1.44
N SER A 216 19.76 -1.87 2.40
CA SER A 216 19.74 -1.45 3.80
C SER A 216 20.43 -0.09 3.96
N THR A 217 20.13 0.61 5.06
CA THR A 217 20.82 1.88 5.40
C THR A 217 22.33 1.72 5.42
N THR A 218 22.83 0.60 5.95
CA THR A 218 24.26 0.26 5.95
C THR A 218 24.81 0.09 4.53
N HIS A 219 24.04 -0.54 3.66
CA HIS A 219 24.44 -0.70 2.25
C HIS A 219 24.48 0.66 1.53
N MET A 220 23.46 1.50 1.74
CA MET A 220 23.44 2.86 1.18
C MET A 220 24.62 3.70 1.69
N ALA A 221 24.95 3.61 2.96
CA ALA A 221 26.11 4.29 3.52
C ALA A 221 27.46 3.79 2.94
N ALA A 222 27.51 2.52 2.54
CA ALA A 222 28.70 1.92 1.94
C ALA A 222 28.83 2.18 0.42
N LEU A 223 27.79 2.67 -0.27
CA LEU A 223 27.83 2.88 -1.73
C LEU A 223 29.01 3.78 -2.18
N PRO A 224 29.28 4.94 -1.54
CA PRO A 224 30.42 5.79 -1.94
C PRO A 224 31.77 5.06 -1.85
N PHE A 225 31.95 4.23 -0.81
CA PHE A 225 33.12 3.39 -0.66
C PHE A 225 33.25 2.37 -1.82
N TRP A 226 32.17 1.65 -2.13
CA TRP A 226 32.14 0.68 -3.22
C TRP A 226 32.36 1.31 -4.59
N GLU A 227 31.83 2.51 -4.82
CA GLU A 227 32.12 3.28 -6.04
C GLU A 227 33.58 3.67 -6.12
N GLY A 228 34.20 4.06 -5.02
CA GLY A 228 35.64 4.33 -4.93
C GLY A 228 36.47 3.11 -5.27
N VAL A 229 36.14 1.95 -4.70
CA VAL A 229 36.80 0.66 -4.96
C VAL A 229 36.72 0.29 -6.45
N ARG A 230 35.54 0.43 -7.07
CA ARG A 230 35.37 0.16 -8.51
C ARG A 230 36.21 1.09 -9.39
N ARG A 231 36.19 2.39 -9.09
CA ARG A 231 37.02 3.37 -9.84
C ARG A 231 38.49 3.10 -9.72
N ALA A 232 38.93 2.56 -8.60
CA ALA A 232 40.33 2.20 -8.36
C ALA A 232 40.71 0.80 -8.89
N GLY A 233 39.78 0.01 -9.42
CA GLY A 233 40.05 -1.36 -9.90
C GLY A 233 40.37 -2.37 -8.80
N LEU A 234 40.02 -2.07 -7.54
CA LEU A 234 40.37 -2.87 -6.37
C LEU A 234 39.31 -3.90 -5.96
N GLU A 235 38.33 -4.21 -6.81
CA GLU A 235 37.24 -5.15 -6.50
C GLU A 235 37.75 -6.57 -6.15
N ALA A 236 38.84 -7.00 -6.74
CA ALA A 236 39.43 -8.32 -6.48
C ALA A 236 40.12 -8.44 -5.12
N VAL A 237 40.47 -7.32 -4.50
CA VAL A 237 41.18 -7.28 -3.19
C VAL A 237 40.21 -7.43 -2.02
N LEU A 238 38.88 -7.21 -2.25
CA LEU A 238 37.84 -7.21 -1.22
C LEU A 238 36.94 -8.47 -1.26
N LYS A 239 37.28 -9.45 -2.06
CA LYS A 239 36.72 -10.81 -2.04
C LYS A 239 37.48 -11.68 -1.07
#